data_b6b6a839761df9a076b17cb08dcb3981
#
_entry.id   b6b6a839761df9a076b17cb08dcb3981
#
_cell.length_a   1.000
_cell.length_b   1.000
_cell.length_c   1.000
_cell.angle_alpha   90.00
_cell.angle_beta   90.00
_cell.angle_gamma   90.00
#
_symmetry.space_group_name_H-M   'P 1'
#
loop_
_entity.id
_entity.type
_entity.pdbx_description
1 polymer ?
#
loop_
_entity_poly.entity_id
_entity_poly.type
_entity_poly.pdbx_seq_one_letter_code
_entity_poly.pdbx_strand_id
1 'polypeptide(L)'
;MVRFGYTLMTEQSGPKQIVEYGARGEQVGFDFEVSSDHYSPWLASQGHAGYAWTMLGAVAALTSTVELMTYVTSPIQRYHPAVVAQKAATLQILSDGRFTLGLGSGENLNEHITGEGWAPVAQRQDMLEEATTIIRELLTGELVTWGGEYFRVDSARIWDTPDGGVPIGMAVSGPTSIERFAPLGDHLIAVEPDADAVKDWDKHHGGLLSSGKHSRKIGQIPICWGPDKDAAIAKAHDQFRWFAGGWGVNADLPTPAGFAAASQFVRPEDVAGSIPCGPDIDAIVEAVTPYWEAGFTDIALVQVGDEGQRAFLDTAAEPLLAALRDAAPKG
;
A
#
# COMPACT_ATOMS: atom_id res chain seq x y z
N MET A 1 -1.71 13.48 -15.73
CA MET A 1 -3.06 12.87 -15.55
C MET A 1 -3.03 12.05 -14.28
N VAL A 2 -4.02 12.21 -13.39
CA VAL A 2 -4.16 11.42 -12.15
C VAL A 2 -4.58 9.99 -12.50
N ARG A 3 -4.01 9.01 -11.79
CA ARG A 3 -4.29 7.58 -11.96
C ARG A 3 -5.06 7.06 -10.75
N PHE A 4 -5.97 6.12 -10.99
CA PHE A 4 -6.80 5.54 -9.94
C PHE A 4 -6.56 4.05 -9.80
N GLY A 5 -6.31 3.62 -8.56
CA GLY A 5 -6.00 2.24 -8.23
C GLY A 5 -7.05 1.58 -7.36
N TYR A 6 -6.98 0.26 -7.28
CA TYR A 6 -7.79 -0.58 -6.40
C TYR A 6 -6.92 -1.26 -5.36
N THR A 7 -7.41 -1.34 -4.13
CA THR A 7 -6.69 -2.01 -3.05
C THR A 7 -7.16 -3.44 -2.88
N LEU A 8 -6.25 -4.37 -3.09
CA LEU A 8 -6.37 -5.78 -2.76
C LEU A 8 -6.05 -5.97 -1.28
N MET A 9 -7.01 -5.67 -0.41
CA MET A 9 -6.82 -5.72 1.04
C MET A 9 -6.90 -7.15 1.54
N THR A 10 -5.73 -7.73 1.87
CA THR A 10 -5.59 -9.15 2.23
C THR A 10 -6.31 -9.52 3.52
N GLU A 11 -6.63 -8.53 4.35
CA GLU A 11 -7.32 -8.70 5.63
C GLU A 11 -8.82 -8.91 5.48
N GLN A 12 -9.42 -8.43 4.39
CA GLN A 12 -10.86 -8.45 4.19
C GLN A 12 -11.36 -9.58 3.28
N SER A 13 -10.48 -10.21 2.51
CA SER A 13 -10.91 -11.22 1.52
C SER A 13 -9.96 -12.39 1.46
N GLY A 14 -10.51 -13.57 1.23
CA GLY A 14 -9.73 -14.81 1.10
C GLY A 14 -8.85 -14.82 -0.17
N PRO A 15 -7.78 -15.66 -0.20
CA PRO A 15 -6.79 -15.62 -1.28
C PRO A 15 -7.36 -15.80 -2.69
N LYS A 16 -8.37 -16.65 -2.87
CA LYS A 16 -9.01 -16.85 -4.18
C LYS A 16 -9.79 -15.62 -4.63
N GLN A 17 -10.48 -14.97 -3.69
CA GLN A 17 -11.24 -13.76 -3.94
C GLN A 17 -10.33 -12.59 -4.30
N ILE A 18 -9.21 -12.41 -3.57
CA ILE A 18 -8.21 -11.38 -3.90
C ILE A 18 -7.70 -11.52 -5.34
N VAL A 19 -7.37 -12.73 -5.77
CA VAL A 19 -6.92 -12.99 -7.15
C VAL A 19 -8.02 -12.70 -8.17
N GLU A 20 -9.27 -13.07 -7.87
CA GLU A 20 -10.42 -12.77 -8.72
C GLU A 20 -10.69 -11.25 -8.81
N TYR A 21 -10.60 -10.55 -7.69
CA TYR A 21 -10.79 -9.09 -7.63
C TYR A 21 -9.69 -8.34 -8.38
N GLY A 22 -8.42 -8.78 -8.30
CA GLY A 22 -7.34 -8.19 -9.10
C GLY A 22 -7.59 -8.35 -10.60
N ALA A 23 -7.95 -9.54 -11.07
CA ALA A 23 -8.30 -9.72 -12.48
C ALA A 23 -9.53 -8.88 -12.90
N ARG A 24 -10.51 -8.68 -11.99
CA ARG A 24 -11.69 -7.86 -12.25
C ARG A 24 -11.36 -6.38 -12.23
N GLY A 25 -10.46 -5.92 -11.36
CA GLY A 25 -10.00 -4.53 -11.29
C GLY A 25 -9.40 -4.06 -12.62
N GLU A 26 -8.55 -4.88 -13.26
CA GLU A 26 -8.05 -4.59 -14.61
C GLU A 26 -9.20 -4.45 -15.63
N GLN A 27 -10.18 -5.36 -15.62
CA GLN A 27 -11.30 -5.34 -16.55
C GLN A 27 -12.19 -4.11 -16.39
N VAL A 28 -12.35 -3.62 -15.16
CA VAL A 28 -13.11 -2.40 -14.85
C VAL A 28 -12.37 -1.15 -15.30
N GLY A 29 -11.04 -1.23 -15.41
CA GLY A 29 -10.19 -0.15 -15.90
C GLY A 29 -9.45 0.63 -14.82
N PHE A 30 -9.15 0.02 -13.67
CA PHE A 30 -8.17 0.59 -12.74
C PHE A 30 -6.78 0.63 -13.37
N ASP A 31 -6.04 1.69 -13.10
CA ASP A 31 -4.70 1.91 -13.67
C ASP A 31 -3.62 1.10 -12.95
N PHE A 32 -3.84 0.84 -11.66
CA PHE A 32 -2.93 0.06 -10.80
C PHE A 32 -3.67 -0.61 -9.64
N GLU A 33 -3.02 -1.59 -9.02
CA GLU A 33 -3.52 -2.27 -7.84
C GLU A 33 -2.44 -2.33 -6.77
N VAL A 34 -2.86 -2.10 -5.53
CA VAL A 34 -1.98 -2.18 -4.38
C VAL A 34 -2.44 -3.29 -3.43
N SER A 35 -1.50 -4.01 -2.83
CA SER A 35 -1.83 -5.05 -1.85
C SER A 35 -1.16 -4.79 -0.52
N SER A 36 -1.94 -4.85 0.57
CA SER A 36 -1.39 -4.92 1.91
C SER A 36 -0.56 -6.21 2.07
N ASP A 37 0.55 -6.15 2.82
CA ASP A 37 1.40 -7.30 3.12
C ASP A 37 1.33 -7.60 4.62
N HIS A 38 0.19 -8.11 5.04
CA HIS A 38 -0.15 -8.35 6.43
C HIS A 38 -0.08 -9.83 6.82
N TYR A 39 0.25 -10.09 8.09
CA TYR A 39 0.16 -11.41 8.71
C TYR A 39 -1.12 -11.55 9.54
N SER A 40 -1.63 -10.44 10.04
CA SER A 40 -2.86 -10.38 10.84
C SER A 40 -3.82 -9.33 10.31
N PRO A 41 -5.15 -9.52 10.42
CA PRO A 41 -6.09 -8.44 10.17
C PRO A 41 -6.02 -7.38 11.28
N TRP A 42 -6.45 -6.16 10.99
CA TRP A 42 -6.57 -5.10 11.99
C TRP A 42 -7.62 -5.42 13.06
N LEU A 43 -8.74 -5.97 12.64
CA LEU A 43 -9.82 -6.45 13.52
C LEU A 43 -10.15 -7.90 13.15
N ALA A 44 -10.49 -8.71 14.15
CA ALA A 44 -10.87 -10.10 13.92
C ALA A 44 -12.09 -10.26 13.00
N SER A 45 -12.96 -9.24 12.92
CA SER A 45 -14.12 -9.21 12.03
C SER A 45 -13.74 -9.16 10.54
N GLN A 46 -12.52 -8.74 10.18
CA GLN A 46 -12.03 -8.79 8.80
C GLN A 46 -11.78 -10.22 8.31
N GLY A 47 -11.31 -11.10 9.19
CA GLY A 47 -11.35 -12.56 9.02
C GLY A 47 -10.26 -13.19 8.19
N HIS A 48 -9.40 -12.42 7.49
CA HIS A 48 -8.39 -12.91 6.57
C HIS A 48 -7.01 -12.30 6.83
N ALA A 49 -5.96 -12.93 6.32
CA ALA A 49 -4.61 -12.39 6.16
C ALA A 49 -3.81 -13.32 5.24
N GLY A 50 -4.18 -13.36 3.96
CA GLY A 50 -3.48 -14.16 2.97
C GLY A 50 -2.12 -13.58 2.62
N TYR A 51 -1.17 -14.41 2.22
CA TYR A 51 0.19 -13.99 1.88
C TYR A 51 0.22 -13.18 0.57
N ALA A 52 0.43 -11.89 0.67
CA ALA A 52 0.35 -10.92 -0.43
C ALA A 52 1.17 -11.31 -1.66
N TRP A 53 2.42 -11.71 -1.47
CA TRP A 53 3.32 -12.04 -2.57
C TRP A 53 2.87 -13.21 -3.44
N THR A 54 2.26 -14.23 -2.82
CA THR A 54 1.68 -15.36 -3.57
C THR A 54 0.47 -14.91 -4.38
N MET A 55 -0.38 -14.06 -3.79
CA MET A 55 -1.58 -13.56 -4.47
C MET A 55 -1.22 -12.59 -5.60
N LEU A 56 -0.28 -11.66 -5.37
CA LEU A 56 0.22 -10.75 -6.41
C LEU A 56 0.86 -11.50 -7.58
N GLY A 57 1.58 -12.61 -7.32
CA GLY A 57 2.09 -13.49 -8.38
C GLY A 57 0.96 -14.11 -9.22
N ALA A 58 -0.13 -14.52 -8.60
CA ALA A 58 -1.30 -15.03 -9.31
C ALA A 58 -2.04 -13.93 -10.10
N VAL A 59 -2.19 -12.73 -9.51
CA VAL A 59 -2.78 -11.56 -10.21
C VAL A 59 -1.91 -11.17 -11.41
N ALA A 60 -0.58 -11.11 -11.24
CA ALA A 60 0.35 -10.81 -12.33
C ALA A 60 0.18 -11.74 -13.53
N ALA A 61 -0.05 -13.03 -13.28
CA ALA A 61 -0.25 -14.03 -14.33
C ALA A 61 -1.63 -13.96 -15.01
N LEU A 62 -2.62 -13.32 -14.39
CA LEU A 62 -3.99 -13.18 -14.91
C LEU A 62 -4.28 -11.81 -15.53
N THR A 63 -3.35 -10.87 -15.37
CA THR A 63 -3.48 -9.47 -15.83
C THR A 63 -2.37 -9.14 -16.81
N SER A 64 -2.56 -8.10 -17.62
CA SER A 64 -1.61 -7.72 -18.68
C SER A 64 -1.27 -6.23 -18.73
N THR A 65 -2.07 -5.38 -18.11
CA THR A 65 -1.94 -3.91 -18.20
C THR A 65 -1.90 -3.21 -16.86
N VAL A 66 -2.67 -3.67 -15.87
CA VAL A 66 -2.72 -3.07 -14.53
C VAL A 66 -1.36 -3.17 -13.84
N GLU A 67 -0.87 -2.06 -13.31
CA GLU A 67 0.35 -2.08 -12.49
C GLU A 67 0.06 -2.65 -11.09
N LEU A 68 1.05 -3.31 -10.51
CA LEU A 68 0.92 -3.98 -9.20
C LEU A 68 1.90 -3.36 -8.20
N MET A 69 1.52 -3.29 -6.93
CA MET A 69 2.40 -2.77 -5.89
C MET A 69 2.10 -3.40 -4.51
N THR A 70 3.13 -3.60 -3.70
CA THR A 70 2.94 -3.81 -2.25
C THR A 70 2.69 -2.48 -1.53
N TYR A 71 1.70 -2.42 -0.62
CA TYR A 71 1.33 -1.19 0.10
C TYR A 71 1.20 -1.46 1.61
N VAL A 72 2.27 -1.67 2.35
CA VAL A 72 3.65 -1.81 1.90
C VAL A 72 4.28 -3.05 2.54
N THR A 73 5.39 -3.54 1.99
CA THR A 73 6.20 -4.59 2.62
C THR A 73 7.18 -3.99 3.61
N SER A 74 7.35 -4.61 4.78
CA SER A 74 8.38 -4.26 5.76
C SER A 74 9.55 -5.24 5.67
N PRO A 75 10.76 -4.78 5.26
CA PRO A 75 11.93 -5.64 5.10
C PRO A 75 12.83 -5.66 6.35
N ILE A 76 12.28 -5.37 7.56
CA ILE A 76 13.12 -5.12 8.73
C ILE A 76 13.13 -6.25 9.77
N GLN A 77 12.07 -7.07 9.85
CA GLN A 77 11.97 -8.11 10.86
C GLN A 77 11.41 -9.41 10.31
N ARG A 78 10.15 -9.42 9.83
CA ARG A 78 9.50 -10.60 9.26
C ARG A 78 10.18 -11.12 7.99
N TYR A 79 10.80 -10.23 7.24
CA TYR A 79 11.54 -10.55 6.02
C TYR A 79 12.98 -10.05 6.08
N HIS A 80 13.90 -10.90 5.65
CA HIS A 80 15.27 -10.49 5.35
C HIS A 80 15.32 -9.71 4.01
N PRO A 81 16.06 -8.58 3.90
CA PRO A 81 16.09 -7.77 2.68
C PRO A 81 16.51 -8.54 1.43
N ALA A 82 17.42 -9.51 1.53
CA ALA A 82 17.82 -10.34 0.39
C ALA A 82 16.65 -11.18 -0.16
N VAL A 83 15.75 -11.66 0.72
CA VAL A 83 14.54 -12.39 0.30
C VAL A 83 13.54 -11.45 -0.34
N VAL A 84 13.41 -10.21 0.16
CA VAL A 84 12.54 -9.19 -0.45
C VAL A 84 13.04 -8.80 -1.85
N ALA A 85 14.35 -8.62 -2.02
CA ALA A 85 14.94 -8.36 -3.35
C ALA A 85 14.62 -9.49 -4.35
N GLN A 86 14.75 -10.76 -3.94
CA GLN A 86 14.42 -11.90 -4.79
C GLN A 86 12.93 -11.96 -5.16
N LYS A 87 12.05 -11.75 -4.19
CA LYS A 87 10.59 -11.68 -4.44
C LYS A 87 10.24 -10.57 -5.44
N ALA A 88 10.82 -9.38 -5.24
CA ALA A 88 10.56 -8.21 -6.07
C ALA A 88 11.06 -8.43 -7.52
N ALA A 89 12.25 -8.95 -7.70
CA ALA A 89 12.78 -9.29 -9.03
C ALA A 89 11.90 -10.32 -9.74
N THR A 90 11.50 -11.38 -9.04
CA THR A 90 10.63 -12.43 -9.59
C THR A 90 9.27 -11.86 -10.00
N LEU A 91 8.63 -11.06 -9.13
CA LEU A 91 7.31 -10.50 -9.44
C LEU A 91 7.37 -9.46 -10.56
N GLN A 92 8.45 -8.68 -10.65
CA GLN A 92 8.68 -7.75 -11.76
C GLN A 92 8.77 -8.47 -13.11
N ILE A 93 9.45 -9.61 -13.16
CA ILE A 93 9.53 -10.43 -14.38
C ILE A 93 8.16 -11.04 -14.69
N LEU A 94 7.49 -11.65 -13.73
CA LEU A 94 6.16 -12.27 -13.92
C LEU A 94 5.09 -11.27 -14.37
N SER A 95 5.23 -10.01 -13.99
CA SER A 95 4.32 -8.93 -14.37
C SER A 95 4.75 -8.17 -15.63
N ASP A 96 5.78 -8.61 -16.35
CA ASP A 96 6.30 -7.91 -17.53
C ASP A 96 6.64 -6.42 -17.23
N GLY A 97 7.30 -6.17 -16.10
CA GLY A 97 7.74 -4.83 -15.71
C GLY A 97 6.68 -3.93 -15.06
N ARG A 98 5.53 -4.48 -14.66
CA ARG A 98 4.41 -3.73 -14.06
C ARG A 98 4.41 -3.67 -12.53
N PHE A 99 5.43 -4.19 -11.86
CA PHE A 99 5.49 -4.22 -10.40
C PHE A 99 6.30 -3.06 -9.82
N THR A 100 5.81 -2.47 -8.73
CA THR A 100 6.52 -1.51 -7.88
C THR A 100 6.63 -2.08 -6.46
N LEU A 101 7.83 -2.08 -5.89
CA LEU A 101 8.07 -2.50 -4.52
C LEU A 101 7.79 -1.34 -3.54
N GLY A 102 6.66 -1.37 -2.86
CA GLY A 102 6.39 -0.44 -1.76
C GLY A 102 7.01 -0.93 -0.45
N LEU A 103 7.83 -0.09 0.18
CA LEU A 103 8.54 -0.38 1.44
C LEU A 103 8.14 0.56 2.56
N GLY A 104 8.12 0.04 3.79
CA GLY A 104 7.85 0.80 5.00
C GLY A 104 8.50 0.18 6.25
N SER A 105 8.48 0.92 7.35
CA SER A 105 9.08 0.49 8.63
C SER A 105 8.21 -0.49 9.44
N GLY A 106 7.10 -0.95 8.87
CA GLY A 106 6.22 -1.97 9.44
C GLY A 106 5.35 -1.52 10.60
N GLU A 107 4.47 -2.42 11.00
CA GLU A 107 3.62 -2.32 12.19
C GLU A 107 3.85 -3.54 13.10
N ASN A 108 3.76 -3.31 14.40
CA ASN A 108 3.92 -4.38 15.38
C ASN A 108 2.91 -5.53 15.18
N LEU A 109 1.71 -5.22 14.68
CA LEU A 109 0.68 -6.20 14.33
C LEU A 109 1.20 -7.33 13.43
N ASN A 110 2.08 -7.01 12.49
CA ASN A 110 2.57 -7.93 11.47
C ASN A 110 3.97 -8.47 11.77
N GLU A 111 4.79 -7.71 12.50
CA GLU A 111 6.19 -8.03 12.68
C GLU A 111 6.49 -8.84 13.96
N HIS A 112 5.69 -8.67 15.04
CA HIS A 112 5.91 -9.35 16.34
C HIS A 112 5.85 -10.89 16.25
N ILE A 113 5.31 -11.43 15.18
CA ILE A 113 5.09 -12.87 14.99
C ILE A 113 6.40 -13.68 14.94
N THR A 114 7.51 -13.02 14.69
CA THR A 114 8.85 -13.66 14.72
C THR A 114 9.34 -13.94 16.13
N GLY A 115 8.64 -13.41 17.16
CA GLY A 115 9.04 -13.58 18.57
C GLY A 115 10.11 -12.61 19.03
N GLU A 116 10.54 -11.71 18.18
CA GLU A 116 11.45 -10.63 18.52
C GLU A 116 10.68 -9.42 19.07
N GLY A 117 11.38 -8.55 19.80
CA GLY A 117 10.78 -7.32 20.32
C GLY A 117 10.47 -6.31 19.21
N TRP A 118 9.56 -5.37 19.49
CA TRP A 118 9.27 -4.25 18.60
C TRP A 118 10.23 -3.08 18.87
N ALA A 119 11.08 -2.77 17.92
CA ALA A 119 12.09 -1.73 18.05
C ALA A 119 11.48 -0.32 18.07
N PRO A 120 12.10 0.68 18.73
CA PRO A 120 11.71 2.07 18.63
C PRO A 120 11.73 2.58 17.18
N VAL A 121 10.91 3.60 16.86
CA VAL A 121 10.76 4.11 15.49
C VAL A 121 12.09 4.52 14.85
N ALA A 122 13.00 5.15 15.60
CA ALA A 122 14.31 5.54 15.08
C ALA A 122 15.12 4.32 14.60
N GLN A 123 15.17 3.26 15.41
CA GLN A 123 15.84 2.03 15.03
C GLN A 123 15.17 1.32 13.84
N ARG A 124 13.84 1.32 13.78
CA ARG A 124 13.12 0.77 12.62
C ARG A 124 13.44 1.53 11.33
N GLN A 125 13.60 2.85 11.42
CA GLN A 125 14.05 3.66 10.28
C GLN A 125 15.49 3.35 9.88
N ASP A 126 16.40 3.13 10.84
CA ASP A 126 17.78 2.70 10.56
C ASP A 126 17.80 1.34 9.85
N MET A 127 17.01 0.39 10.35
CA MET A 127 16.84 -0.93 9.71
C MET A 127 16.26 -0.82 8.30
N LEU A 128 15.25 0.04 8.08
CA LEU A 128 14.64 0.23 6.76
C LEU A 128 15.62 0.84 5.76
N GLU A 129 16.44 1.81 6.18
CA GLU A 129 17.47 2.41 5.33
C GLU A 129 18.51 1.38 4.91
N GLU A 130 19.05 0.61 5.86
CA GLU A 130 20.00 -0.45 5.58
C GLU A 130 19.39 -1.53 4.67
N ALA A 131 18.17 -1.97 4.97
CA ALA A 131 17.46 -2.96 4.16
C ALA A 131 17.20 -2.47 2.73
N THR A 132 16.79 -1.21 2.54
CA THR A 132 16.54 -0.63 1.22
C THR A 132 17.83 -0.56 0.40
N THR A 133 18.95 -0.21 1.02
CA THR A 133 20.27 -0.19 0.39
C THR A 133 20.67 -1.59 -0.09
N ILE A 134 20.52 -2.61 0.75
CA ILE A 134 20.81 -4.02 0.41
C ILE A 134 19.91 -4.48 -0.75
N ILE A 135 18.63 -4.14 -0.72
CA ILE A 135 17.68 -4.50 -1.78
C ILE A 135 18.13 -3.89 -3.12
N ARG A 136 18.49 -2.61 -3.15
CA ARG A 136 18.95 -1.93 -4.36
C ARG A 136 20.24 -2.56 -4.92
N GLU A 137 21.21 -2.84 -4.05
CA GLU A 137 22.46 -3.51 -4.46
C GLU A 137 22.20 -4.88 -5.08
N LEU A 138 21.35 -5.70 -4.44
CA LEU A 138 21.03 -7.04 -4.96
C LEU A 138 20.25 -6.99 -6.28
N LEU A 139 19.38 -5.99 -6.47
CA LEU A 139 18.62 -5.83 -7.71
C LEU A 139 19.47 -5.43 -8.92
N THR A 140 20.74 -5.07 -8.72
CA THR A 140 21.71 -4.89 -9.82
C THR A 140 22.12 -6.21 -10.49
N GLY A 141 21.91 -7.35 -9.80
CA GLY A 141 22.37 -8.66 -10.24
C GLY A 141 23.86 -8.93 -9.98
N GLU A 142 24.57 -8.03 -9.31
CA GLU A 142 25.93 -8.24 -8.91
C GLU A 142 26.05 -9.11 -7.65
N LEU A 143 27.25 -9.63 -7.37
CA LEU A 143 27.52 -10.39 -6.16
C LEU A 143 27.67 -9.43 -4.97
N VAL A 144 26.80 -9.56 -3.98
CA VAL A 144 26.75 -8.69 -2.80
C VAL A 144 27.18 -9.45 -1.56
N THR A 145 28.12 -8.88 -0.82
CA THR A 145 28.45 -9.24 0.57
C THR A 145 28.30 -8.00 1.43
N TRP A 146 27.44 -8.07 2.45
CA TRP A 146 27.10 -6.94 3.31
C TRP A 146 27.30 -7.28 4.78
N GLY A 147 28.00 -6.44 5.52
CA GLY A 147 28.20 -6.55 6.96
C GLY A 147 27.75 -5.29 7.67
N GLY A 148 26.42 -5.08 7.78
CA GLY A 148 25.83 -3.90 8.39
C GLY A 148 25.62 -4.02 9.89
N GLU A 149 24.93 -3.05 10.44
CA GLU A 149 24.56 -3.02 11.85
C GLU A 149 23.41 -4.03 12.12
N TYR A 150 22.41 -4.09 11.24
CA TYR A 150 21.21 -4.89 11.42
C TYR A 150 21.19 -6.14 10.54
N PHE A 151 21.76 -6.07 9.34
CA PHE A 151 21.69 -7.17 8.38
C PHE A 151 23.06 -7.66 7.93
N ARG A 152 23.10 -8.93 7.54
CA ARG A 152 24.27 -9.55 6.92
C ARG A 152 23.85 -10.28 5.66
N VAL A 153 24.61 -10.09 4.60
CA VAL A 153 24.47 -10.84 3.34
C VAL A 153 25.84 -11.44 3.02
N ASP A 154 25.88 -12.72 2.74
CA ASP A 154 27.11 -13.41 2.39
C ASP A 154 27.02 -13.95 0.95
N SER A 155 27.79 -13.35 0.06
CA SER A 155 27.99 -13.80 -1.33
C SER A 155 26.68 -14.09 -2.08
N ALA A 156 25.65 -13.21 -1.91
CA ALA A 156 24.35 -13.37 -2.52
C ALA A 156 24.26 -12.65 -3.87
N ARG A 157 23.52 -13.22 -4.79
CA ARG A 157 23.23 -12.66 -6.12
C ARG A 157 21.81 -13.01 -6.54
N ILE A 158 21.10 -12.05 -7.13
CA ILE A 158 19.84 -12.30 -7.84
C ILE A 158 20.19 -12.79 -9.26
N TRP A 159 19.79 -14.01 -9.61
CA TRP A 159 20.11 -14.63 -10.88
C TRP A 159 19.18 -14.21 -12.02
N ASP A 160 17.90 -14.01 -11.68
CA ASP A 160 16.89 -13.51 -12.63
C ASP A 160 16.63 -12.04 -12.30
N THR A 161 17.36 -11.15 -12.95
CA THR A 161 17.19 -9.70 -12.81
C THR A 161 16.26 -9.16 -13.90
N PRO A 162 15.25 -8.34 -13.55
CA PRO A 162 14.36 -7.77 -14.55
C PRO A 162 15.04 -6.65 -15.34
N ASP A 163 14.78 -6.59 -16.63
CA ASP A 163 15.18 -5.45 -17.46
C ASP A 163 14.57 -4.16 -16.92
N GLY A 164 15.40 -3.13 -16.74
CA GLY A 164 14.96 -1.83 -16.20
C GLY A 164 14.82 -1.76 -14.67
N GLY A 165 15.14 -2.85 -13.94
CA GLY A 165 15.12 -2.88 -12.48
C GLY A 165 13.72 -2.95 -11.88
N VAL A 166 13.63 -2.73 -10.57
CA VAL A 166 12.37 -2.68 -9.80
C VAL A 166 12.22 -1.28 -9.21
N PRO A 167 11.17 -0.51 -9.55
CA PRO A 167 10.88 0.74 -8.87
C PRO A 167 10.56 0.53 -7.40
N ILE A 168 11.03 1.43 -6.52
CA ILE A 168 10.80 1.37 -5.08
C ILE A 168 10.00 2.60 -4.62
N GLY A 169 8.82 2.35 -4.03
CA GLY A 169 8.05 3.36 -3.32
C GLY A 169 8.37 3.34 -1.82
N MET A 170 8.55 4.50 -1.20
CA MET A 170 8.85 4.62 0.23
C MET A 170 7.66 5.20 0.98
N ALA A 171 7.16 4.46 1.99
CA ALA A 171 6.12 4.94 2.88
C ALA A 171 6.71 5.87 3.93
N VAL A 172 6.22 7.10 3.97
CA VAL A 172 6.66 8.17 4.87
C VAL A 172 5.47 8.87 5.51
N SER A 173 5.66 9.38 6.72
CA SER A 173 4.60 10.02 7.52
C SER A 173 4.97 11.41 8.05
N GLY A 174 6.13 11.95 7.68
CA GLY A 174 6.54 13.27 8.14
C GLY A 174 7.92 13.70 7.63
N PRO A 175 8.32 14.96 7.90
CA PRO A 175 9.51 15.58 7.31
C PRO A 175 10.80 14.78 7.51
N THR A 176 11.04 14.24 8.72
CA THR A 176 12.24 13.45 9.03
C THR A 176 12.33 12.18 8.18
N SER A 177 11.21 11.46 8.01
CA SER A 177 11.18 10.27 7.17
C SER A 177 11.30 10.62 5.68
N ILE A 178 10.75 11.75 5.24
CA ILE A 178 10.88 12.22 3.86
C ILE A 178 12.33 12.58 3.54
N GLU A 179 12.97 13.40 4.37
CA GLU A 179 14.39 13.76 4.18
C GLU A 179 15.29 12.52 4.08
N ARG A 180 15.01 11.52 4.90
CA ARG A 180 15.79 10.28 4.95
C ARG A 180 15.57 9.36 3.76
N PHE A 181 14.32 9.15 3.37
CA PHE A 181 13.96 8.10 2.42
C PHE A 181 13.74 8.59 0.99
N ALA A 182 13.53 9.87 0.73
CA ALA A 182 13.39 10.40 -0.62
C ALA A 182 14.62 10.14 -1.51
N PRO A 183 15.88 10.19 -1.00
CA PRO A 183 17.04 9.83 -1.81
C PRO A 183 17.14 8.34 -2.14
N LEU A 184 16.46 7.48 -1.37
CA LEU A 184 16.51 6.02 -1.51
C LEU A 184 15.37 5.44 -2.34
N GLY A 185 14.22 6.14 -2.39
CA GLY A 185 13.02 5.72 -3.11
C GLY A 185 12.91 6.31 -4.50
N ASP A 186 12.07 5.71 -5.34
CA ASP A 186 11.66 6.25 -6.64
C ASP A 186 10.33 7.00 -6.51
N HIS A 187 9.48 6.61 -5.57
CA HIS A 187 8.11 7.10 -5.41
C HIS A 187 7.78 7.37 -3.96
N LEU A 188 6.97 8.42 -3.74
CA LEU A 188 6.35 8.71 -2.43
C LEU A 188 5.13 7.81 -2.21
N ILE A 189 5.01 7.24 -1.02
CA ILE A 189 3.79 6.59 -0.52
C ILE A 189 3.37 7.30 0.76
N ALA A 190 2.14 7.83 0.79
CA ALA A 190 1.58 8.45 1.99
C ALA A 190 0.06 8.23 2.04
N VAL A 191 -0.50 8.13 3.25
CA VAL A 191 -1.94 7.90 3.43
C VAL A 191 -2.71 9.22 3.39
N GLU A 192 -2.18 10.26 4.03
CA GLU A 192 -2.84 11.56 4.14
C GLU A 192 -2.57 12.45 2.92
N PRO A 193 -3.55 13.26 2.45
CA PRO A 193 -3.39 14.21 1.36
C PRO A 193 -2.63 15.47 1.80
N ASP A 194 -1.34 15.33 2.12
CA ASP A 194 -0.49 16.40 2.63
C ASP A 194 0.36 17.02 1.51
N ALA A 195 0.03 18.26 1.15
CA ALA A 195 0.74 19.02 0.13
C ALA A 195 2.18 19.41 0.55
N ASP A 196 2.44 19.54 1.83
CA ASP A 196 3.79 19.86 2.31
C ASP A 196 4.69 18.62 2.25
N ALA A 197 4.14 17.43 2.53
CA ALA A 197 4.84 16.16 2.32
C ALA A 197 5.24 15.96 0.83
N VAL A 198 4.34 16.30 -0.10
CA VAL A 198 4.64 16.22 -1.55
C VAL A 198 5.77 17.19 -1.94
N LYS A 199 5.74 18.43 -1.45
CA LYS A 199 6.80 19.43 -1.73
C LYS A 199 8.13 19.03 -1.13
N ASP A 200 8.13 18.53 0.11
CA ASP A 200 9.35 18.07 0.78
C ASP A 200 9.93 16.85 0.08
N TRP A 201 9.09 15.93 -0.38
CA TRP A 201 9.55 14.83 -1.22
C TRP A 201 10.22 15.31 -2.50
N ASP A 202 9.59 16.18 -3.27
CA ASP A 202 10.15 16.70 -4.51
C ASP A 202 11.47 17.46 -4.30
N LYS A 203 11.59 18.17 -3.19
CA LYS A 203 12.83 18.87 -2.80
C LYS A 203 13.99 17.89 -2.55
N HIS A 204 13.74 16.80 -1.82
CA HIS A 204 14.79 15.85 -1.42
C HIS A 204 15.08 14.79 -2.48
N HIS A 205 14.09 14.41 -3.28
CA HIS A 205 14.19 13.44 -4.36
C HIS A 205 14.69 14.04 -5.69
N GLY A 206 14.51 15.35 -5.89
CA GLY A 206 14.81 16.04 -7.16
C GLY A 206 13.74 15.85 -8.25
N GLY A 207 12.63 15.18 -7.95
CA GLY A 207 11.43 15.09 -8.79
C GLY A 207 11.51 14.18 -10.02
N LEU A 208 12.72 13.89 -10.53
CA LEU A 208 12.94 13.02 -11.69
C LEU A 208 13.73 11.77 -11.32
N LEU A 209 13.27 10.64 -11.81
CA LEU A 209 14.02 9.38 -11.75
C LEU A 209 15.22 9.40 -12.70
N SER A 210 16.18 8.50 -12.50
CA SER A 210 17.29 8.27 -13.43
C SER A 210 16.82 7.94 -14.86
N SER A 211 15.62 7.39 -15.01
CA SER A 211 14.94 7.13 -16.28
C SER A 211 14.38 8.39 -16.97
N GLY A 212 14.44 9.57 -16.33
CA GLY A 212 13.80 10.81 -16.79
C GLY A 212 12.28 10.87 -16.56
N LYS A 213 11.70 9.87 -15.91
CA LYS A 213 10.29 9.89 -15.51
C LYS A 213 10.11 10.66 -14.19
N HIS A 214 8.92 11.22 -13.97
CA HIS A 214 8.58 11.86 -12.71
C HIS A 214 8.37 10.84 -11.58
N SER A 215 8.80 11.21 -10.38
CA SER A 215 8.45 10.49 -9.15
C SER A 215 6.93 10.53 -8.94
N ARG A 216 6.32 9.37 -8.71
CA ARG A 216 4.88 9.25 -8.40
C ARG A 216 4.64 9.58 -6.93
N LYS A 217 3.46 10.12 -6.63
CA LYS A 217 2.97 10.36 -5.29
C LYS A 217 1.70 9.52 -5.13
N ILE A 218 1.82 8.47 -4.33
CA ILE A 218 0.82 7.41 -4.25
C ILE A 218 0.09 7.53 -2.93
N GLY A 219 -1.21 7.84 -3.00
CA GLY A 219 -2.11 7.93 -1.86
C GLY A 219 -3.07 6.76 -1.79
N GLN A 220 -3.73 6.61 -0.62
CA GLN A 220 -4.76 5.60 -0.43
C GLN A 220 -5.89 6.16 0.43
N ILE A 221 -7.13 5.91 0.02
CA ILE A 221 -8.32 6.38 0.72
C ILE A 221 -9.33 5.23 0.90
N PRO A 222 -9.83 4.98 2.14
CA PRO A 222 -10.94 4.06 2.35
C PRO A 222 -12.26 4.67 1.87
N ILE A 223 -13.06 3.84 1.22
CA ILE A 223 -14.45 4.11 0.82
C ILE A 223 -15.32 2.92 1.22
N CYS A 224 -16.59 3.13 1.50
CA CYS A 224 -17.52 2.05 1.76
C CYS A 224 -18.76 2.22 0.88
N TRP A 225 -18.60 1.94 -0.41
CA TRP A 225 -19.73 1.95 -1.31
C TRP A 225 -20.69 0.79 -1.02
N GLY A 226 -21.97 1.08 -1.07
CA GLY A 226 -23.06 0.11 -0.95
C GLY A 226 -24.40 0.77 -1.28
N PRO A 227 -25.41 -0.01 -1.72
CA PRO A 227 -26.70 0.53 -2.15
C PRO A 227 -27.52 1.17 -0.99
N ASP A 228 -27.25 0.77 0.24
CA ASP A 228 -27.86 1.29 1.46
C ASP A 228 -26.80 2.00 2.30
N LYS A 229 -27.02 3.29 2.58
CA LYS A 229 -26.06 4.14 3.30
C LYS A 229 -25.88 3.70 4.75
N ASP A 230 -26.95 3.34 5.45
CA ASP A 230 -26.87 2.96 6.86
C ASP A 230 -26.15 1.60 7.03
N ALA A 231 -26.40 0.66 6.11
CA ALA A 231 -25.69 -0.60 6.05
C ALA A 231 -24.19 -0.39 5.72
N ALA A 232 -23.85 0.53 4.82
CA ALA A 232 -22.47 0.88 4.50
C ALA A 232 -21.76 1.52 5.70
N ILE A 233 -22.40 2.42 6.44
CA ILE A 233 -21.85 2.99 7.68
C ILE A 233 -21.62 1.91 8.74
N ALA A 234 -22.57 1.02 8.94
CA ALA A 234 -22.44 -0.09 9.89
C ALA A 234 -21.27 -1.03 9.50
N LYS A 235 -21.12 -1.33 8.20
CA LYS A 235 -20.01 -2.13 7.65
C LYS A 235 -18.66 -1.42 7.84
N ALA A 236 -18.57 -0.15 7.51
CA ALA A 236 -17.36 0.64 7.71
C ALA A 236 -16.95 0.68 9.18
N HIS A 237 -17.91 0.87 10.09
CA HIS A 237 -17.63 0.82 11.53
C HIS A 237 -17.17 -0.57 11.99
N ASP A 238 -17.81 -1.66 11.57
CA ASP A 238 -17.41 -3.01 11.93
C ASP A 238 -15.98 -3.33 11.48
N GLN A 239 -15.62 -2.95 10.25
CA GLN A 239 -14.37 -3.35 9.60
C GLN A 239 -13.23 -2.35 9.73
N PHE A 240 -13.53 -1.05 9.92
CA PHE A 240 -12.52 0.03 9.80
C PHE A 240 -12.51 1.03 10.98
N ARG A 241 -13.23 0.79 12.09
CA ARG A 241 -13.17 1.69 13.26
C ARG A 241 -11.75 1.88 13.84
N TRP A 242 -10.84 0.92 13.60
CA TRP A 242 -9.42 0.99 14.00
C TRP A 242 -8.69 2.17 13.32
N PHE A 243 -9.12 2.57 12.12
CA PHE A 243 -8.51 3.66 11.35
C PHE A 243 -8.53 4.99 12.10
N ALA A 244 -9.53 5.22 12.95
CA ALA A 244 -9.63 6.41 13.80
C ALA A 244 -8.49 6.55 14.83
N GLY A 245 -7.72 5.49 15.09
CA GLY A 245 -6.58 5.51 16.03
C GLY A 245 -5.38 6.33 15.56
N GLY A 246 -5.25 6.51 14.26
CA GLY A 246 -4.10 7.17 13.63
C GLY A 246 -2.80 6.38 13.71
N TRP A 247 -1.79 6.82 12.96
CA TRP A 247 -0.54 6.08 12.80
C TRP A 247 0.20 5.81 14.12
N GLY A 248 0.22 6.75 15.06
CA GLY A 248 0.91 6.58 16.33
C GLY A 248 0.40 5.41 17.19
N VAL A 249 -0.89 5.05 17.04
CA VAL A 249 -1.49 3.88 17.69
C VAL A 249 -1.30 2.64 16.81
N ASN A 250 -1.56 2.78 15.52
CA ASN A 250 -1.58 1.68 14.57
C ASN A 250 -0.21 1.02 14.38
N ALA A 251 0.87 1.80 14.49
CA ALA A 251 2.24 1.28 14.38
C ALA A 251 2.64 0.36 15.54
N ASP A 252 2.06 0.52 16.73
CA ASP A 252 2.59 -0.10 17.96
C ASP A 252 1.70 -1.21 18.55
N LEU A 253 0.41 -1.28 18.19
CA LEU A 253 -0.46 -2.34 18.70
C LEU A 253 -0.16 -3.70 18.04
N PRO A 254 0.06 -4.77 18.83
CA PRO A 254 0.54 -6.04 18.30
C PRO A 254 -0.57 -7.01 17.88
N THR A 255 -1.85 -6.78 18.23
CA THR A 255 -2.89 -7.80 18.02
C THR A 255 -4.23 -7.20 17.62
N PRO A 256 -5.07 -7.94 16.86
CA PRO A 256 -6.45 -7.53 16.58
C PRO A 256 -7.29 -7.24 17.82
N ALA A 257 -7.05 -7.95 18.93
CA ALA A 257 -7.70 -7.67 20.21
C ALA A 257 -7.31 -6.30 20.78
N GLY A 258 -6.04 -5.90 20.62
CA GLY A 258 -5.56 -4.57 20.99
C GLY A 258 -6.25 -3.48 20.17
N PHE A 259 -6.37 -3.65 18.87
CA PHE A 259 -7.09 -2.73 17.98
C PHE A 259 -8.58 -2.64 18.31
N ALA A 260 -9.22 -3.78 18.58
CA ALA A 260 -10.62 -3.80 19.01
C ALA A 260 -10.84 -3.05 20.33
N ALA A 261 -9.93 -3.21 21.29
CA ALA A 261 -10.00 -2.50 22.57
C ALA A 261 -9.73 -0.98 22.39
N ALA A 262 -8.72 -0.60 21.61
CA ALA A 262 -8.39 0.80 21.36
C ALA A 262 -9.50 1.55 20.61
N SER A 263 -10.24 0.88 19.73
CA SER A 263 -11.33 1.46 18.93
C SER A 263 -12.75 1.22 19.48
N GLN A 264 -12.89 0.68 20.70
CA GLN A 264 -14.19 0.30 21.26
C GLN A 264 -15.17 1.47 21.47
N PHE A 265 -14.67 2.69 21.57
CA PHE A 265 -15.51 3.89 21.79
C PHE A 265 -15.70 4.71 20.50
N VAL A 266 -15.11 4.28 19.39
CA VAL A 266 -15.35 4.90 18.08
C VAL A 266 -16.79 4.59 17.66
N ARG A 267 -17.54 5.61 17.30
CA ARG A 267 -18.96 5.47 16.91
C ARG A 267 -19.10 5.37 15.39
N PRO A 268 -20.21 4.79 14.89
CA PRO A 268 -20.48 4.76 13.44
C PRO A 268 -20.41 6.14 12.78
N GLU A 269 -20.87 7.21 13.49
CA GLU A 269 -20.84 8.57 12.95
C GLU A 269 -19.42 9.12 12.82
N ASP A 270 -18.50 8.73 13.71
CA ASP A 270 -17.10 9.13 13.66
C ASP A 270 -16.42 8.51 12.44
N VAL A 271 -16.74 7.24 12.14
CA VAL A 271 -16.25 6.54 10.94
C VAL A 271 -16.84 7.16 9.66
N ALA A 272 -18.14 7.41 9.64
CA ALA A 272 -18.82 8.02 8.50
C ALA A 272 -18.37 9.46 8.21
N GLY A 273 -17.79 10.15 9.20
CA GLY A 273 -17.16 11.45 9.02
C GLY A 273 -15.80 11.41 8.31
N SER A 274 -15.15 10.24 8.27
CA SER A 274 -13.82 10.05 7.69
C SER A 274 -13.83 9.16 6.45
N ILE A 275 -14.81 8.27 6.30
CA ILE A 275 -14.94 7.32 5.21
C ILE A 275 -16.25 7.60 4.48
N PRO A 276 -16.25 7.96 3.18
CA PRO A 276 -17.47 8.13 2.43
C PRO A 276 -18.22 6.79 2.32
N CYS A 277 -19.48 6.78 2.81
CA CYS A 277 -20.31 5.58 2.89
C CYS A 277 -21.61 5.75 2.09
N GLY A 278 -22.04 4.69 1.39
CA GLY A 278 -23.31 4.63 0.67
C GLY A 278 -23.17 4.69 -0.86
N PRO A 279 -24.30 4.87 -1.59
CA PRO A 279 -24.32 4.76 -3.04
C PRO A 279 -23.86 6.03 -3.80
N ASP A 280 -23.64 7.13 -3.07
CA ASP A 280 -23.35 8.44 -3.65
C ASP A 280 -21.91 8.50 -4.18
N ILE A 281 -21.78 8.45 -5.51
CA ILE A 281 -20.48 8.54 -6.21
C ILE A 281 -19.87 9.95 -6.07
N ASP A 282 -20.68 11.00 -6.07
CA ASP A 282 -20.19 12.38 -5.97
C ASP A 282 -19.54 12.63 -4.61
N ALA A 283 -20.10 12.05 -3.54
CA ALA A 283 -19.48 12.10 -2.21
C ALA A 283 -18.09 11.39 -2.15
N ILE A 284 -17.91 10.32 -2.93
CA ILE A 284 -16.61 9.66 -3.04
C ILE A 284 -15.63 10.54 -3.83
N VAL A 285 -16.07 11.14 -4.94
CA VAL A 285 -15.24 12.08 -5.73
C VAL A 285 -14.80 13.27 -4.87
N GLU A 286 -15.70 13.85 -4.09
CA GLU A 286 -15.38 14.93 -3.14
C GLU A 286 -14.33 14.52 -2.13
N ALA A 287 -14.42 13.31 -1.56
CA ALA A 287 -13.45 12.80 -0.58
C ALA A 287 -12.06 12.52 -1.20
N VAL A 288 -11.99 12.16 -2.48
CA VAL A 288 -10.73 11.92 -3.21
C VAL A 288 -10.06 13.22 -3.68
N THR A 289 -10.83 14.28 -3.89
CA THR A 289 -10.37 15.58 -4.42
C THR A 289 -9.13 16.15 -3.68
N PRO A 290 -9.06 16.16 -2.35
CA PRO A 290 -7.90 16.69 -1.62
C PRO A 290 -6.56 16.05 -2.02
N TYR A 291 -6.55 14.80 -2.47
CA TYR A 291 -5.31 14.12 -2.83
C TYR A 291 -4.65 14.74 -4.08
N TRP A 292 -5.39 14.92 -5.17
CA TRP A 292 -4.81 15.54 -6.37
C TRP A 292 -4.57 17.04 -6.17
N GLU A 293 -5.35 17.73 -5.34
CA GLU A 293 -5.08 19.11 -4.95
C GLU A 293 -3.79 19.25 -4.15
N ALA A 294 -3.45 18.24 -3.33
CA ALA A 294 -2.17 18.15 -2.63
C ALA A 294 -0.99 17.72 -3.54
N GLY A 295 -1.26 17.32 -4.79
CA GLY A 295 -0.24 16.93 -5.76
C GLY A 295 0.01 15.43 -5.88
N PHE A 296 -0.87 14.59 -5.34
CA PHE A 296 -0.81 13.15 -5.55
C PHE A 296 -1.15 12.82 -7.01
N THR A 297 -0.39 11.88 -7.57
CA THR A 297 -0.52 11.45 -8.98
C THR A 297 -1.27 10.13 -9.12
N ASP A 298 -1.31 9.36 -8.05
CA ASP A 298 -1.87 8.00 -8.01
C ASP A 298 -2.66 7.82 -6.71
N ILE A 299 -3.92 7.43 -6.81
CA ILE A 299 -4.82 7.33 -5.66
C ILE A 299 -5.49 5.96 -5.67
N ALA A 300 -5.18 5.13 -4.67
CA ALA A 300 -5.77 3.82 -4.49
C ALA A 300 -7.04 3.89 -3.63
N LEU A 301 -8.12 3.28 -4.08
CA LEU A 301 -9.37 3.16 -3.36
C LEU A 301 -9.39 1.85 -2.56
N VAL A 302 -9.68 1.93 -1.26
CA VAL A 302 -9.91 0.78 -0.40
C VAL A 302 -11.42 0.61 -0.23
N GLN A 303 -12.05 -0.29 -0.99
CA GLN A 303 -13.43 -0.65 -0.71
C GLN A 303 -13.50 -1.46 0.59
N VAL A 304 -14.24 -0.96 1.57
CA VAL A 304 -14.38 -1.58 2.88
C VAL A 304 -15.42 -2.71 2.85
N GLY A 305 -15.06 -3.85 3.46
CA GLY A 305 -15.91 -5.04 3.60
C GLY A 305 -15.75 -6.05 2.46
N ASP A 306 -15.60 -7.35 2.81
CA ASP A 306 -15.37 -8.43 1.83
C ASP A 306 -16.58 -8.70 0.94
N GLU A 307 -17.77 -8.77 1.51
CA GLU A 307 -19.02 -9.04 0.79
C GLU A 307 -19.37 -7.95 -0.25
N GLY A 308 -18.92 -6.71 -0.01
CA GLY A 308 -19.17 -5.57 -0.88
C GLY A 308 -18.22 -5.47 -2.09
N GLN A 309 -17.07 -6.15 -2.07
CA GLN A 309 -16.03 -6.04 -3.12
C GLN A 309 -16.56 -6.36 -4.50
N ARG A 310 -17.20 -7.51 -4.64
CA ARG A 310 -17.76 -7.96 -5.92
C ARG A 310 -18.81 -7.01 -6.44
N ALA A 311 -19.76 -6.62 -5.58
CA ALA A 311 -20.84 -5.70 -5.95
C ALA A 311 -20.29 -4.32 -6.35
N PHE A 312 -19.29 -3.82 -5.67
CA PHE A 312 -18.59 -2.58 -6.01
C PHE A 312 -17.95 -2.67 -7.41
N LEU A 313 -17.13 -3.70 -7.64
CA LEU A 313 -16.43 -3.90 -8.91
C LEU A 313 -17.40 -4.11 -10.09
N ASP A 314 -18.52 -4.79 -9.87
CA ASP A 314 -19.49 -5.09 -10.94
C ASP A 314 -20.49 -3.96 -11.20
N THR A 315 -20.67 -3.01 -10.25
CA THR A 315 -21.76 -2.02 -10.34
C THR A 315 -21.27 -0.58 -10.30
N ALA A 316 -20.37 -0.24 -9.37
CA ALA A 316 -20.03 1.15 -9.07
C ALA A 316 -18.63 1.58 -9.55
N ALA A 317 -17.71 0.65 -9.70
CA ALA A 317 -16.33 0.99 -9.99
C ALA A 317 -16.15 1.69 -11.35
N GLU A 318 -16.80 1.21 -12.41
CA GLU A 318 -16.71 1.84 -13.73
C GLU A 318 -17.31 3.26 -13.74
N PRO A 319 -18.55 3.53 -13.28
CA PRO A 319 -19.07 4.88 -13.20
C PRO A 319 -18.28 5.79 -12.25
N LEU A 320 -17.75 5.26 -11.14
CA LEU A 320 -16.90 6.03 -10.24
C LEU A 320 -15.58 6.43 -10.92
N LEU A 321 -14.90 5.52 -11.62
CA LEU A 321 -13.69 5.83 -12.37
C LEU A 321 -13.93 6.88 -13.45
N ALA A 322 -15.09 6.84 -14.13
CA ALA A 322 -15.46 7.85 -15.11
C ALA A 322 -15.62 9.23 -14.45
N ALA A 323 -16.32 9.31 -13.31
CA ALA A 323 -16.51 10.55 -12.55
C ALA A 323 -15.21 11.11 -12.00
N LEU A 324 -14.35 10.27 -11.43
CA LEU A 324 -13.02 10.65 -10.93
C LEU A 324 -12.12 11.20 -12.04
N ARG A 325 -12.10 10.54 -13.21
CA ARG A 325 -11.29 10.99 -14.36
C ARG A 325 -11.81 12.28 -14.99
N ASP A 326 -13.11 12.54 -14.91
CA ASP A 326 -13.70 13.81 -15.39
C ASP A 326 -13.41 14.97 -14.43
N ALA A 327 -13.43 14.71 -13.12
CA ALA A 327 -13.17 15.71 -12.08
C ALA A 327 -11.68 16.03 -11.90
N ALA A 328 -10.80 15.05 -12.13
CA ALA A 328 -9.35 15.22 -11.92
C ALA A 328 -8.73 16.21 -12.92
N PRO A 329 -7.63 16.90 -12.55
CA PRO A 329 -6.91 17.82 -13.42
C PRO A 329 -6.47 17.12 -14.71
N LYS A 330 -6.85 17.71 -15.87
CA LYS A 330 -6.36 17.28 -17.18
C LYS A 330 -4.95 17.84 -17.32
N GLY A 331 -3.93 16.99 -17.10
CA GLY A 331 -2.52 17.36 -17.16
C GLY A 331 -2.05 17.82 -18.55
#